data_1451c75e17c544d3798165a22f9e6ad4
#
_entry.id   1451c75e17c544d3798165a22f9e6ad4
#
_cell.length_a   1.000
_cell.length_b   1.000
_cell.length_c   1.000
_cell.angle_alpha   90.00
_cell.angle_beta   90.00
_cell.angle_gamma   90.00
#
_symmetry.space_group_name_H-M   'P 1'
#
loop_
_entity.id
_entity.type
_entity.pdbx_description
1 polymer ?
#
loop_
_entity_poly.entity_id
_entity_poly.type
_entity_poly.pdbx_seq_one_letter_code
_entity_poly.pdbx_strand_id
1 'polypeptide(L)'
;MMQRLLIALLLAAPAAAEPAMWVVRDADTEITLFGTVHELPTDIAWLTPRIAARFDAADTIVIETIVPDDPVTFPILLRDIGRQPGLKPLADRVPARRAAIVRTAAELGLPIATLDGMKTWLAALTFSSVAISRLGVTPANGVEARLTVRAKAAAKPLIGLETPAQQLGFFNGLPDADQAALLGVVLDQLPTQAADTRDLLKAWTAGDADKIAADDELHATPVLEKLLLADRNARWADWIAGVMKRPGKVFIAVGAAHLAGASSVQAMLAKRGLVAERVR
;
A
#
# COMPACT_ATOMS: atom_id res chain seq x y z
N MET A 1 20.05 37.36 50.53
CA MET A 1 19.37 37.42 49.24
C MET A 1 19.52 36.03 48.60
N MET A 2 18.47 35.21 48.72
CA MET A 2 18.44 33.86 48.10
C MET A 2 17.80 33.96 46.72
N GLN A 3 18.58 33.73 45.67
CA GLN A 3 18.17 33.70 44.29
C GLN A 3 17.48 32.36 44.02
N ARG A 4 16.16 32.35 43.84
CA ARG A 4 15.37 31.16 43.47
C ARG A 4 15.57 30.89 42.00
N LEU A 5 16.29 29.84 41.65
CA LEU A 5 16.42 29.31 40.32
C LEU A 5 15.08 28.65 39.94
N LEU A 6 14.30 29.26 39.06
CA LEU A 6 13.14 28.64 38.41
C LEU A 6 13.62 27.70 37.32
N ILE A 7 13.60 26.41 37.61
CA ILE A 7 13.79 25.40 36.56
C ILE A 7 12.43 25.30 35.83
N ALA A 8 12.35 25.84 34.61
CA ALA A 8 11.23 25.62 33.72
C ALA A 8 11.32 24.17 33.20
N LEU A 9 10.49 23.27 33.73
CA LEU A 9 10.25 21.97 33.12
C LEU A 9 9.53 22.18 31.78
N LEU A 10 10.24 22.07 30.69
CA LEU A 10 9.63 21.93 29.38
C LEU A 10 8.94 20.55 29.35
N LEU A 11 7.66 20.53 29.64
CA LEU A 11 6.78 19.41 29.34
C LEU A 11 6.76 19.25 27.82
N ALA A 12 7.52 18.30 27.29
CA ALA A 12 7.37 17.87 25.92
C ALA A 12 5.93 17.36 25.77
N ALA A 13 5.11 18.09 25.02
CA ALA A 13 3.79 17.62 24.66
C ALA A 13 3.95 16.25 23.97
N PRO A 14 3.12 15.23 24.30
CA PRO A 14 3.18 13.98 23.60
C PRO A 14 3.02 14.27 22.11
N ALA A 15 3.96 13.77 21.28
CA ALA A 15 3.84 13.88 19.84
C ALA A 15 2.49 13.28 19.43
N ALA A 16 1.65 14.09 18.77
CA ALA A 16 0.37 13.59 18.28
C ALA A 16 0.65 12.35 17.40
N ALA A 17 -0.13 11.29 17.60
CA ALA A 17 -0.03 10.10 16.79
C ALA A 17 -0.24 10.47 15.31
N GLU A 18 0.69 10.09 14.45
CA GLU A 18 0.62 10.36 13.01
C GLU A 18 1.22 9.18 12.22
N PRO A 19 0.79 8.98 10.97
CA PRO A 19 1.34 7.95 10.12
C PRO A 19 2.87 8.03 10.00
N ALA A 20 3.48 6.86 9.86
CA ALA A 20 4.91 6.69 9.92
C ALA A 20 5.65 7.32 8.74
N MET A 21 6.74 8.03 9.02
CA MET A 21 7.69 8.54 8.02
C MET A 21 9.12 8.22 8.40
N TRP A 22 9.98 8.08 7.39
CA TRP A 22 11.44 7.97 7.55
C TRP A 22 12.13 8.92 6.60
N VAL A 23 13.37 9.24 6.90
CA VAL A 23 14.21 10.10 6.05
C VAL A 23 15.53 9.40 5.78
N VAL A 24 15.89 9.36 4.52
CA VAL A 24 17.24 9.02 4.06
C VAL A 24 17.87 10.30 3.56
N ARG A 25 19.06 10.64 4.04
CA ARG A 25 19.72 11.91 3.68
C ARG A 25 21.22 11.80 3.67
N ASP A 26 21.85 12.66 2.88
CA ASP A 26 23.25 12.98 2.89
C ASP A 26 23.47 14.50 2.89
N ALA A 27 24.56 14.99 2.32
CA ALA A 27 24.93 16.41 2.36
C ALA A 27 24.01 17.31 1.53
N ASP A 28 23.43 16.81 0.43
CA ASP A 28 22.67 17.60 -0.55
C ASP A 28 21.36 16.92 -1.05
N THR A 29 21.06 15.72 -0.54
CA THR A 29 19.85 14.97 -0.89
C THR A 29 19.04 14.60 0.35
N GLU A 30 17.73 14.79 0.30
CA GLU A 30 16.79 14.32 1.32
C GLU A 30 15.61 13.55 0.69
N ILE A 31 15.41 12.30 1.09
CA ILE A 31 14.30 11.47 0.65
C ILE A 31 13.42 11.15 1.85
N THR A 32 12.18 11.60 1.81
CA THR A 32 11.15 11.20 2.80
C THR A 32 10.44 9.95 2.29
N LEU A 33 10.38 8.89 3.11
CA LEU A 33 9.57 7.71 2.89
C LEU A 33 8.32 7.82 3.76
N PHE A 34 7.14 7.70 3.15
CA PHE A 34 5.85 7.84 3.82
C PHE A 34 4.98 6.61 3.56
N GLY A 35 4.52 5.96 4.62
CA GLY A 35 3.63 4.80 4.53
C GLY A 35 2.18 5.22 4.28
N THR A 36 1.54 4.64 3.27
CA THR A 36 0.20 4.97 2.81
C THR A 36 -0.80 3.84 3.01
N VAL A 37 -2.09 4.17 2.90
CA VAL A 37 -3.20 3.22 2.80
C VAL A 37 -4.03 3.59 1.58
N HIS A 38 -4.30 2.58 0.72
CA HIS A 38 -4.92 2.79 -0.60
C HIS A 38 -6.39 3.20 -0.53
N GLU A 39 -7.08 2.82 0.53
CA GLU A 39 -8.52 3.09 0.71
C GLU A 39 -8.78 3.59 2.12
N LEU A 40 -9.46 4.73 2.25
CA LEU A 40 -9.76 5.35 3.54
C LEU A 40 -11.23 5.76 3.64
N PRO A 41 -11.79 5.78 4.87
CA PRO A 41 -12.97 6.55 5.17
C PRO A 41 -12.72 8.05 5.00
N THR A 42 -13.78 8.83 4.84
CA THR A 42 -13.69 10.28 4.62
C THR A 42 -13.21 11.07 5.82
N ASP A 43 -13.36 10.54 7.02
CA ASP A 43 -13.19 11.23 8.31
C ASP A 43 -11.78 11.10 8.92
N ILE A 44 -10.88 10.32 8.30
CA ILE A 44 -9.50 10.18 8.79
C ILE A 44 -8.65 11.38 8.37
N ALA A 45 -8.27 12.21 9.33
CA ALA A 45 -7.38 13.35 9.17
C ALA A 45 -5.91 12.91 9.33
N TRP A 46 -5.30 12.42 8.26
CA TRP A 46 -3.92 11.92 8.26
C TRP A 46 -2.88 12.95 7.80
N LEU A 47 -3.29 13.96 7.00
CA LEU A 47 -2.37 14.96 6.48
C LEU A 47 -2.05 16.00 7.56
N THR A 48 -1.16 15.64 8.48
CA THR A 48 -0.70 16.54 9.54
C THR A 48 0.16 17.68 8.98
N PRO A 49 0.35 18.78 9.73
CA PRO A 49 1.26 19.85 9.32
C PRO A 49 2.67 19.36 9.00
N ARG A 50 3.16 18.32 9.70
CA ARG A 50 4.50 17.75 9.48
C ARG A 50 4.57 16.99 8.16
N ILE A 51 3.58 16.15 7.86
CA ILE A 51 3.49 15.43 6.57
C ILE A 51 3.36 16.44 5.43
N ALA A 52 2.48 17.43 5.57
CA ALA A 52 2.28 18.47 4.59
C ALA A 52 3.57 19.27 4.32
N ALA A 53 4.30 19.67 5.37
CA ALA A 53 5.54 20.43 5.22
C ALA A 53 6.62 19.63 4.45
N ARG A 54 6.76 18.32 4.71
CA ARG A 54 7.70 17.48 3.96
C ARG A 54 7.29 17.28 2.51
N PHE A 55 5.99 17.06 2.27
CA PHE A 55 5.45 16.99 0.91
C PHE A 55 5.68 18.30 0.14
N ASP A 56 5.38 19.44 0.77
CA ASP A 56 5.49 20.75 0.13
C ASP A 56 6.95 21.15 -0.13
N ALA A 57 7.89 20.73 0.73
CA ALA A 57 9.31 20.96 0.56
C ALA A 57 9.96 20.07 -0.52
N ALA A 58 9.31 18.99 -0.95
CA ALA A 58 9.85 18.09 -1.95
C ALA A 58 9.82 18.70 -3.37
N ASP A 59 10.87 18.48 -4.13
CA ASP A 59 10.97 18.88 -5.55
C ASP A 59 10.21 17.90 -6.45
N THR A 60 10.13 16.63 -6.03
CA THR A 60 9.50 15.54 -6.77
C THR A 60 8.68 14.66 -5.84
N ILE A 61 7.50 14.26 -6.29
CA ILE A 61 6.64 13.30 -5.60
C ILE A 61 6.72 11.97 -6.32
N VAL A 62 6.91 10.91 -5.55
CA VAL A 62 6.99 9.52 -6.05
C VAL A 62 5.92 8.70 -5.36
N ILE A 63 5.18 7.92 -6.14
CA ILE A 63 4.17 6.98 -5.65
C ILE A 63 4.41 5.60 -6.25
N GLU A 64 3.72 4.57 -5.74
CA GLU A 64 3.89 3.22 -6.29
C GLU A 64 3.54 3.17 -7.76
N THR A 65 2.36 3.64 -8.12
CA THR A 65 1.89 3.64 -9.51
C THR A 65 1.00 4.84 -9.80
N ILE A 66 1.10 5.37 -11.01
CA ILE A 66 0.22 6.44 -11.50
C ILE A 66 -0.90 5.78 -12.30
N VAL A 67 -2.09 5.76 -11.71
CA VAL A 67 -3.29 5.33 -12.43
C VAL A 67 -3.70 6.45 -13.39
N PRO A 68 -4.00 6.14 -14.67
CA PRO A 68 -4.50 7.13 -15.62
C PRO A 68 -5.75 7.84 -15.11
N ASP A 69 -5.83 9.15 -15.36
CA ASP A 69 -6.99 9.97 -14.94
C ASP A 69 -8.26 9.67 -15.75
N ASP A 70 -8.10 9.13 -16.95
CA ASP A 70 -9.24 8.75 -17.76
C ASP A 70 -9.90 7.47 -17.21
N PRO A 71 -11.24 7.42 -17.15
CA PRO A 71 -11.95 6.29 -16.52
C PRO A 71 -11.96 5.01 -17.36
N VAL A 72 -11.31 5.00 -18.53
CA VAL A 72 -11.41 3.91 -19.51
C VAL A 72 -10.15 3.04 -19.54
N THR A 73 -8.98 3.66 -19.49
CA THR A 73 -7.69 2.97 -19.68
C THR A 73 -7.45 1.88 -18.66
N PHE A 74 -7.59 2.17 -17.36
CA PHE A 74 -7.33 1.17 -16.33
C PHE A 74 -8.32 -0.01 -16.34
N PRO A 75 -9.64 0.19 -16.46
CA PRO A 75 -10.59 -0.93 -16.64
C PRO A 75 -10.32 -1.79 -17.88
N ILE A 76 -9.90 -1.19 -19.00
CA ILE A 76 -9.50 -1.95 -20.19
C ILE A 76 -8.28 -2.81 -19.89
N LEU A 77 -7.23 -2.23 -19.31
CA LEU A 77 -6.01 -2.93 -18.93
C LEU A 77 -6.33 -4.11 -17.98
N LEU A 78 -7.15 -3.87 -16.96
CA LEU A 78 -7.58 -4.90 -16.01
C LEU A 78 -8.34 -6.03 -16.70
N ARG A 79 -9.23 -5.71 -17.63
CA ARG A 79 -9.96 -6.68 -18.44
C ARG A 79 -9.01 -7.51 -19.29
N ASP A 80 -8.09 -6.87 -20.00
CA ASP A 80 -7.22 -7.53 -20.97
C ASP A 80 -6.18 -8.43 -20.31
N ILE A 81 -5.69 -8.07 -19.13
CA ILE A 81 -4.76 -8.88 -18.35
C ILE A 81 -5.48 -9.95 -17.51
N GLY A 82 -6.61 -9.59 -16.92
CA GLY A 82 -7.27 -10.37 -15.87
C GLY A 82 -8.42 -11.27 -16.36
N ARG A 83 -8.86 -11.15 -17.61
CA ARG A 83 -9.90 -12.00 -18.17
C ARG A 83 -9.35 -12.92 -19.25
N GLN A 84 -9.98 -14.09 -19.40
CA GLN A 84 -9.59 -15.05 -20.43
C GLN A 84 -10.85 -15.84 -20.86
N PRO A 85 -11.16 -15.85 -22.17
CA PRO A 85 -12.24 -16.69 -22.70
C PRO A 85 -11.94 -18.18 -22.51
N GLY A 86 -12.98 -18.98 -22.32
CA GLY A 86 -12.85 -20.45 -22.28
C GLY A 86 -12.29 -21.03 -20.98
N LEU A 87 -12.13 -20.19 -19.92
CA LEU A 87 -11.79 -20.72 -18.59
C LEU A 87 -12.90 -21.64 -18.08
N LYS A 88 -12.51 -22.72 -17.38
CA LYS A 88 -13.45 -23.49 -16.55
C LYS A 88 -14.11 -22.57 -15.50
N PRO A 89 -15.33 -22.88 -15.03
CA PRO A 89 -15.92 -22.16 -13.92
C PRO A 89 -14.95 -21.99 -12.74
N LEU A 90 -14.97 -20.84 -12.07
CA LEU A 90 -14.03 -20.54 -10.97
C LEU A 90 -14.04 -21.64 -9.90
N ALA A 91 -15.22 -22.13 -9.56
CA ALA A 91 -15.41 -23.20 -8.59
C ALA A 91 -14.82 -24.55 -9.03
N ASP A 92 -14.64 -24.77 -10.33
CA ASP A 92 -14.01 -25.97 -10.88
C ASP A 92 -12.48 -25.83 -10.96
N ARG A 93 -11.97 -24.60 -11.07
CA ARG A 93 -10.53 -24.32 -11.01
C ARG A 93 -9.97 -24.44 -9.59
N VAL A 94 -10.81 -24.20 -8.57
CA VAL A 94 -10.43 -24.29 -7.15
C VAL A 94 -11.45 -25.17 -6.39
N PRO A 95 -11.53 -26.48 -6.69
CA PRO A 95 -12.58 -27.37 -6.20
C PRO A 95 -12.62 -27.47 -4.67
N ALA A 96 -11.49 -27.36 -4.00
CA ALA A 96 -11.40 -27.34 -2.53
C ALA A 96 -12.13 -26.14 -1.89
N ARG A 97 -12.34 -25.07 -2.63
CA ARG A 97 -12.99 -23.83 -2.18
C ARG A 97 -14.37 -23.60 -2.82
N ARG A 98 -14.91 -24.57 -3.60
CA ARG A 98 -16.17 -24.46 -4.33
C ARG A 98 -17.31 -23.88 -3.48
N ALA A 99 -17.57 -24.47 -2.31
CA ALA A 99 -18.66 -24.03 -1.45
C ALA A 99 -18.44 -22.59 -0.92
N ALA A 100 -17.22 -22.24 -0.58
CA ALA A 100 -16.86 -20.89 -0.14
C ALA A 100 -17.05 -19.86 -1.27
N ILE A 101 -16.57 -20.16 -2.48
CA ILE A 101 -16.70 -19.29 -3.66
C ILE A 101 -18.17 -18.98 -3.93
N VAL A 102 -19.04 -20.01 -4.00
CA VAL A 102 -20.47 -19.84 -4.30
C VAL A 102 -21.18 -19.04 -3.21
N ARG A 103 -20.93 -19.38 -1.95
CA ARG A 103 -21.51 -18.66 -0.81
C ARG A 103 -21.08 -17.20 -0.79
N THR A 104 -19.78 -16.93 -0.87
CA THR A 104 -19.25 -15.57 -0.82
C THR A 104 -19.71 -14.73 -2.02
N ALA A 105 -19.77 -15.30 -3.21
CA ALA A 105 -20.32 -14.62 -4.38
C ALA A 105 -21.77 -14.18 -4.14
N ALA A 106 -22.60 -15.06 -3.58
CA ALA A 106 -24.00 -14.76 -3.24
C ALA A 106 -24.09 -13.67 -2.15
N GLU A 107 -23.31 -13.78 -1.08
CA GLU A 107 -23.26 -12.81 0.02
C GLU A 107 -22.83 -11.42 -0.45
N LEU A 108 -21.87 -11.36 -1.37
CA LEU A 108 -21.38 -10.10 -1.96
C LEU A 108 -22.21 -9.62 -3.16
N GLY A 109 -23.24 -10.37 -3.60
CA GLY A 109 -24.07 -10.01 -4.75
C GLY A 109 -23.32 -10.06 -6.07
N LEU A 110 -22.26 -10.87 -6.16
CA LEU A 110 -21.45 -11.05 -7.36
C LEU A 110 -22.01 -12.17 -8.23
N PRO A 111 -22.44 -11.91 -9.49
CA PRO A 111 -22.85 -12.97 -10.38
C PRO A 111 -21.72 -13.96 -10.65
N ILE A 112 -21.92 -15.25 -10.40
CA ILE A 112 -20.89 -16.27 -10.57
C ILE A 112 -20.34 -16.30 -12.01
N ALA A 113 -21.17 -16.09 -13.01
CA ALA A 113 -20.78 -16.00 -14.41
C ALA A 113 -19.79 -14.85 -14.68
N THR A 114 -19.82 -13.77 -13.90
CA THR A 114 -18.84 -12.68 -13.99
C THR A 114 -17.49 -13.14 -13.50
N LEU A 115 -17.44 -13.91 -12.42
CA LEU A 115 -16.22 -14.45 -11.82
C LEU A 115 -15.60 -15.56 -12.69
N ASP A 116 -16.44 -16.37 -13.36
CA ASP A 116 -15.97 -17.46 -14.23
C ASP A 116 -15.11 -16.98 -15.39
N GLY A 117 -15.40 -15.79 -15.94
CA GLY A 117 -14.61 -15.16 -16.99
C GLY A 117 -13.32 -14.45 -16.50
N MET A 118 -13.07 -14.42 -15.20
CA MET A 118 -11.87 -13.84 -14.61
C MET A 118 -10.80 -14.90 -14.36
N LYS A 119 -9.54 -14.56 -14.53
CA LYS A 119 -8.44 -15.37 -13.97
C LYS A 119 -8.59 -15.44 -12.45
N THR A 120 -8.05 -16.48 -11.82
CA THR A 120 -8.30 -16.75 -10.40
C THR A 120 -7.82 -15.62 -9.49
N TRP A 121 -6.67 -15.01 -9.80
CA TRP A 121 -6.17 -13.85 -9.08
C TRP A 121 -7.11 -12.63 -9.16
N LEU A 122 -7.71 -12.37 -10.33
CA LEU A 122 -8.63 -11.24 -10.48
C LEU A 122 -9.94 -11.48 -9.70
N ALA A 123 -10.44 -12.72 -9.69
CA ALA A 123 -11.58 -13.08 -8.87
C ALA A 123 -11.28 -12.89 -7.38
N ALA A 124 -10.08 -13.25 -6.89
CA ALA A 124 -9.64 -13.01 -5.52
C ALA A 124 -9.66 -11.51 -5.17
N LEU A 125 -9.01 -10.67 -5.98
CA LEU A 125 -9.01 -9.23 -5.78
C LEU A 125 -10.42 -8.61 -5.87
N THR A 126 -11.30 -9.16 -6.72
CA THR A 126 -12.69 -8.71 -6.83
C THR A 126 -13.47 -9.00 -5.56
N PHE A 127 -13.33 -10.19 -4.97
CA PHE A 127 -13.95 -10.51 -3.68
C PHE A 127 -13.51 -9.54 -2.59
N SER A 128 -12.20 -9.32 -2.43
CA SER A 128 -11.64 -8.40 -1.45
C SER A 128 -12.13 -6.96 -1.67
N SER A 129 -12.01 -6.44 -2.88
CA SER A 129 -12.39 -5.05 -3.20
C SER A 129 -13.89 -4.78 -2.96
N VAL A 130 -14.78 -5.71 -3.35
CA VAL A 130 -16.22 -5.56 -3.11
C VAL A 130 -16.55 -5.63 -1.62
N ALA A 131 -15.88 -6.49 -0.86
CA ALA A 131 -16.09 -6.57 0.58
C ALA A 131 -15.60 -5.30 1.30
N ILE A 132 -14.40 -4.81 0.95
CA ILE A 132 -13.83 -3.57 1.51
C ILE A 132 -14.71 -2.35 1.17
N SER A 133 -15.23 -2.25 -0.06
CA SER A 133 -16.09 -1.13 -0.45
C SER A 133 -17.34 -0.98 0.41
N ARG A 134 -17.86 -2.09 0.98
CA ARG A 134 -18.99 -2.07 1.91
C ARG A 134 -18.68 -1.48 3.29
N LEU A 135 -17.41 -1.30 3.61
CA LEU A 135 -16.96 -0.69 4.86
C LEU A 135 -16.96 0.86 4.79
N GLY A 136 -17.39 1.44 3.65
CA GLY A 136 -17.40 2.89 3.47
C GLY A 136 -16.03 3.49 3.18
N VAL A 137 -15.01 2.67 2.92
CA VAL A 137 -13.71 3.11 2.43
C VAL A 137 -13.72 3.17 0.90
N THR A 138 -12.96 4.10 0.34
CA THR A 138 -12.90 4.26 -1.12
C THR A 138 -11.48 4.56 -1.59
N PRO A 139 -11.08 4.09 -2.78
CA PRO A 139 -9.79 4.45 -3.38
C PRO A 139 -9.62 5.97 -3.58
N ALA A 140 -10.72 6.70 -3.84
CA ALA A 140 -10.68 8.16 -4.03
C ALA A 140 -10.24 8.91 -2.76
N ASN A 141 -10.48 8.32 -1.59
CA ASN A 141 -10.02 8.86 -0.30
C ASN A 141 -8.64 8.31 0.10
N GLY A 142 -8.11 7.34 -0.63
CA GLY A 142 -6.78 6.79 -0.39
C GLY A 142 -5.69 7.85 -0.39
N VAL A 143 -4.64 7.58 0.35
CA VAL A 143 -3.55 8.55 0.55
C VAL A 143 -2.90 8.92 -0.75
N GLU A 144 -2.56 7.94 -1.60
CA GLU A 144 -1.92 8.17 -2.90
C GLU A 144 -2.80 9.00 -3.83
N ALA A 145 -4.11 8.73 -3.86
CA ALA A 145 -5.04 9.51 -4.67
C ALA A 145 -5.05 10.98 -4.23
N ARG A 146 -5.13 11.24 -2.92
CA ARG A 146 -5.11 12.60 -2.36
C ARG A 146 -3.76 13.30 -2.55
N LEU A 147 -2.63 12.58 -2.41
CA LEU A 147 -1.29 13.11 -2.69
C LEU A 147 -1.12 13.43 -4.18
N THR A 148 -1.66 12.58 -5.08
CA THR A 148 -1.64 12.82 -6.53
C THR A 148 -2.36 14.10 -6.89
N VAL A 149 -3.58 14.30 -6.36
CA VAL A 149 -4.35 15.55 -6.56
C VAL A 149 -3.55 16.77 -6.06
N ARG A 150 -2.95 16.67 -4.86
CA ARG A 150 -2.13 17.74 -4.29
C ARG A 150 -0.89 18.03 -5.13
N ALA A 151 -0.20 16.99 -5.62
CA ALA A 151 0.99 17.15 -6.47
C ALA A 151 0.66 17.87 -7.78
N LYS A 152 -0.44 17.46 -8.45
CA LYS A 152 -0.94 18.11 -9.67
C LYS A 152 -1.31 19.57 -9.42
N ALA A 153 -2.04 19.86 -8.34
CA ALA A 153 -2.42 21.23 -7.98
C ALA A 153 -1.20 22.14 -7.69
N ALA A 154 -0.13 21.56 -7.17
CA ALA A 154 1.14 22.25 -6.89
C ALA A 154 2.11 22.24 -8.08
N ALA A 155 1.71 21.71 -9.24
CA ALA A 155 2.54 21.50 -10.43
C ALA A 155 3.87 20.78 -10.12
N LYS A 156 3.86 19.86 -9.13
CA LYS A 156 5.04 19.05 -8.80
C LYS A 156 5.18 17.88 -9.76
N PRO A 157 6.42 17.54 -10.19
CA PRO A 157 6.69 16.31 -10.91
C PRO A 157 6.18 15.09 -10.11
N LEU A 158 5.46 14.20 -10.79
CA LEU A 158 4.94 12.96 -10.22
C LEU A 158 5.53 11.77 -10.96
N ILE A 159 6.12 10.83 -10.23
CA ILE A 159 6.78 9.63 -10.76
C ILE A 159 6.13 8.40 -10.14
N GLY A 160 5.83 7.39 -10.96
CA GLY A 160 5.47 6.04 -10.50
C GLY A 160 6.71 5.15 -10.43
N LEU A 161 6.88 4.42 -9.34
CA LEU A 161 7.92 3.39 -9.23
C LEU A 161 7.64 2.20 -10.16
N GLU A 162 6.35 1.96 -10.42
CA GLU A 162 5.84 0.89 -11.26
C GLU A 162 4.72 1.40 -12.16
N THR A 163 4.47 0.73 -13.25
CA THR A 163 3.28 0.97 -14.07
C THR A 163 2.11 0.11 -13.59
N PRO A 164 0.84 0.50 -13.87
CA PRO A 164 -0.32 -0.36 -13.57
C PRO A 164 -0.20 -1.76 -14.17
N ALA A 165 0.33 -1.88 -15.39
CA ALA A 165 0.55 -3.16 -16.06
C ALA A 165 1.58 -4.04 -15.32
N GLN A 166 2.65 -3.45 -14.76
CA GLN A 166 3.62 -4.17 -13.94
C GLN A 166 2.98 -4.69 -12.65
N GLN A 167 2.20 -3.87 -11.95
CA GLN A 167 1.52 -4.30 -10.73
C GLN A 167 0.52 -5.44 -10.98
N LEU A 168 -0.32 -5.32 -12.02
CA LEU A 168 -1.23 -6.41 -12.41
C LEU A 168 -0.45 -7.66 -12.87
N GLY A 169 0.71 -7.45 -13.49
CA GLY A 169 1.61 -8.51 -13.94
C GLY A 169 2.14 -9.39 -12.81
N PHE A 170 2.31 -8.86 -11.59
CA PHE A 170 2.74 -9.66 -10.45
C PHE A 170 1.71 -10.74 -10.12
N PHE A 171 0.43 -10.39 -10.08
CA PHE A 171 -0.64 -11.36 -9.85
C PHE A 171 -0.84 -12.28 -11.05
N ASN A 172 -0.81 -11.73 -12.26
CA ASN A 172 -1.02 -12.48 -13.49
C ASN A 172 0.09 -13.48 -13.80
N GLY A 173 1.31 -13.22 -13.31
CA GLY A 173 2.46 -14.11 -13.44
C GLY A 173 2.51 -15.24 -12.41
N LEU A 174 1.62 -15.25 -11.42
CA LEU A 174 1.54 -16.34 -10.44
C LEU A 174 1.13 -17.64 -11.11
N PRO A 175 1.76 -18.78 -10.79
CA PRO A 175 1.25 -20.11 -11.13
C PRO A 175 -0.20 -20.31 -10.66
N ASP A 176 -0.96 -21.15 -11.34
CA ASP A 176 -2.38 -21.40 -10.99
C ASP A 176 -2.57 -21.85 -9.53
N ALA A 177 -1.63 -22.62 -8.99
CA ALA A 177 -1.65 -23.05 -7.60
C ALA A 177 -1.55 -21.86 -6.62
N ASP A 178 -0.68 -20.88 -6.92
CA ASP A 178 -0.48 -19.71 -6.08
C ASP A 178 -1.65 -18.72 -6.23
N GLN A 179 -2.24 -18.62 -7.44
CA GLN A 179 -3.49 -17.86 -7.62
C GLN A 179 -4.65 -18.50 -6.83
N ALA A 180 -4.72 -19.83 -6.77
CA ALA A 180 -5.72 -20.54 -5.97
C ALA A 180 -5.46 -20.35 -4.46
N ALA A 181 -4.20 -20.34 -4.04
CA ALA A 181 -3.82 -20.04 -2.67
C ALA A 181 -4.22 -18.62 -2.26
N LEU A 182 -3.94 -17.61 -3.11
CA LEU A 182 -4.37 -16.23 -2.92
C LEU A 182 -5.90 -16.13 -2.74
N LEU A 183 -6.67 -16.79 -3.63
CA LEU A 183 -8.12 -16.83 -3.49
C LEU A 183 -8.55 -17.48 -2.16
N GLY A 184 -7.87 -18.56 -1.76
CA GLY A 184 -8.11 -19.21 -0.47
C GLY A 184 -7.92 -18.27 0.71
N VAL A 185 -6.79 -17.56 0.75
CA VAL A 185 -6.47 -16.56 1.77
C VAL A 185 -7.56 -15.48 1.84
N VAL A 186 -7.91 -14.88 0.70
CA VAL A 186 -8.96 -13.86 0.64
C VAL A 186 -10.29 -14.39 1.20
N LEU A 187 -10.74 -15.58 0.76
CA LEU A 187 -12.00 -16.15 1.24
C LEU A 187 -12.01 -16.46 2.74
N ASP A 188 -10.85 -16.86 3.31
CA ASP A 188 -10.72 -17.16 4.73
C ASP A 188 -10.70 -15.87 5.59
N GLN A 189 -10.22 -14.76 5.05
CA GLN A 189 -10.10 -13.47 5.74
C GLN A 189 -11.37 -12.59 5.64
N LEU A 190 -12.22 -12.79 4.65
CA LEU A 190 -13.45 -12.00 4.48
C LEU A 190 -14.30 -11.87 5.75
N PRO A 191 -14.48 -12.90 6.61
CA PRO A 191 -15.27 -12.77 7.84
C PRO A 191 -14.68 -11.77 8.86
N THR A 192 -13.36 -11.60 8.89
CA THR A 192 -12.67 -10.71 9.84
C THR A 192 -12.27 -9.38 9.21
N GLN A 193 -12.37 -9.23 7.91
CA GLN A 193 -11.87 -8.09 7.13
C GLN A 193 -12.27 -6.72 7.69
N ALA A 194 -13.51 -6.57 8.21
CA ALA A 194 -13.96 -5.32 8.81
C ALA A 194 -13.22 -4.98 10.11
N ALA A 195 -12.84 -5.99 10.90
CA ALA A 195 -12.05 -5.80 12.11
C ALA A 195 -10.59 -5.53 11.74
N ASP A 196 -10.03 -6.33 10.83
CA ASP A 196 -8.65 -6.21 10.37
C ASP A 196 -8.39 -4.85 9.72
N THR A 197 -9.32 -4.36 8.87
CA THR A 197 -9.25 -3.01 8.29
C THR A 197 -9.23 -1.92 9.38
N ARG A 198 -10.09 -2.02 10.40
CA ARG A 198 -10.09 -1.04 11.51
C ARG A 198 -8.79 -1.05 12.30
N ASP A 199 -8.27 -2.24 12.58
CA ASP A 199 -7.03 -2.42 13.34
C ASP A 199 -5.81 -1.93 12.53
N LEU A 200 -5.78 -2.20 11.21
CA LEU A 200 -4.80 -1.63 10.30
C LEU A 200 -4.84 -0.10 10.30
N LEU A 201 -6.01 0.49 10.14
CA LEU A 201 -6.17 1.95 10.13
C LEU A 201 -5.75 2.58 11.46
N LYS A 202 -6.05 1.93 12.58
CA LYS A 202 -5.60 2.35 13.91
C LYS A 202 -4.08 2.27 14.06
N ALA A 203 -3.46 1.17 13.64
CA ALA A 203 -2.01 1.02 13.65
C ALA A 203 -1.35 2.06 12.74
N TRP A 204 -1.88 2.24 11.54
CA TRP A 204 -1.36 3.21 10.57
C TRP A 204 -1.42 4.65 11.09
N THR A 205 -2.57 5.09 11.60
CA THR A 205 -2.73 6.45 12.16
C THR A 205 -1.87 6.69 13.40
N ALA A 206 -1.57 5.64 14.16
CA ALA A 206 -0.62 5.67 15.27
C ALA A 206 0.84 5.63 14.84
N GLY A 207 1.11 5.34 13.56
CA GLY A 207 2.45 5.14 13.03
C GLY A 207 3.13 3.87 13.54
N ASP A 208 2.37 2.86 13.92
CA ASP A 208 2.85 1.59 14.46
C ASP A 208 3.20 0.62 13.32
N ALA A 209 4.43 0.79 12.79
CA ALA A 209 4.94 -0.04 11.70
C ALA A 209 5.16 -1.50 12.12
N ASP A 210 5.46 -1.76 13.39
CA ASP A 210 5.67 -3.13 13.90
C ASP A 210 4.36 -3.90 13.90
N LYS A 211 3.26 -3.25 14.31
CA LYS A 211 1.94 -3.84 14.25
C LYS A 211 1.49 -4.09 12.80
N ILE A 212 1.74 -3.14 11.88
CA ILE A 212 1.46 -3.34 10.45
C ILE A 212 2.23 -4.55 9.92
N ALA A 213 3.51 -4.70 10.28
CA ALA A 213 4.32 -5.84 9.87
C ALA A 213 3.80 -7.19 10.41
N ALA A 214 3.19 -7.19 11.58
CA ALA A 214 2.67 -8.40 12.20
C ALA A 214 1.30 -8.84 11.63
N ASP A 215 0.51 -7.88 11.14
CA ASP A 215 -0.88 -8.08 10.69
C ASP A 215 -0.99 -8.13 9.16
N ASP A 216 0.12 -8.11 8.42
CA ASP A 216 0.10 -8.02 6.95
C ASP A 216 -0.35 -9.35 6.33
N GLU A 217 -1.50 -9.30 5.65
CA GLU A 217 -2.09 -10.42 4.90
C GLU A 217 -1.20 -10.93 3.78
N LEU A 218 -0.29 -10.09 3.25
CA LEU A 218 0.65 -10.46 2.19
C LEU A 218 1.71 -11.46 2.67
N HIS A 219 1.90 -11.59 3.99
CA HIS A 219 2.73 -12.64 4.59
C HIS A 219 2.06 -14.02 4.62
N ALA A 220 0.80 -14.13 4.17
CA ALA A 220 0.05 -15.39 4.21
C ALA A 220 0.72 -16.54 3.45
N THR A 221 1.52 -16.23 2.42
CA THR A 221 2.39 -17.22 1.75
C THR A 221 3.76 -16.63 1.42
N PRO A 222 4.86 -17.42 1.53
CA PRO A 222 6.20 -16.95 1.20
C PRO A 222 6.33 -16.44 -0.26
N VAL A 223 5.54 -16.98 -1.18
CA VAL A 223 5.55 -16.58 -2.59
C VAL A 223 4.95 -15.19 -2.75
N LEU A 224 3.82 -14.92 -2.08
CA LEU A 224 3.16 -13.60 -2.13
C LEU A 224 4.01 -12.56 -1.43
N GLU A 225 4.54 -12.82 -0.25
CA GLU A 225 5.47 -11.92 0.44
C GLU A 225 6.67 -11.56 -0.44
N LYS A 226 7.30 -12.58 -1.03
CA LYS A 226 8.44 -12.35 -1.92
C LYS A 226 8.07 -11.46 -3.10
N LEU A 227 6.98 -11.80 -3.81
CA LEU A 227 6.60 -11.13 -5.05
C LEU A 227 6.04 -9.73 -4.83
N LEU A 228 5.17 -9.58 -3.84
CA LEU A 228 4.40 -8.35 -3.61
C LEU A 228 5.13 -7.36 -2.69
N LEU A 229 6.09 -7.81 -1.87
CA LEU A 229 6.87 -6.97 -0.98
C LEU A 229 8.38 -7.03 -1.25
N ALA A 230 9.05 -8.15 -0.96
CA ALA A 230 10.50 -8.20 -0.89
C ALA A 230 11.19 -7.85 -2.23
N ASP A 231 10.74 -8.42 -3.35
CA ASP A 231 11.33 -8.15 -4.66
C ASP A 231 11.04 -6.71 -5.13
N ARG A 232 9.88 -6.16 -4.81
CA ARG A 232 9.52 -4.76 -5.10
C ARG A 232 10.38 -3.82 -4.26
N ASN A 233 10.45 -4.04 -2.96
CA ASN A 233 11.24 -3.25 -2.03
C ASN A 233 12.73 -3.23 -2.39
N ALA A 234 13.27 -4.36 -2.86
CA ALA A 234 14.64 -4.43 -3.34
C ALA A 234 14.86 -3.54 -4.58
N ARG A 235 13.97 -3.61 -5.59
CA ARG A 235 14.03 -2.73 -6.79
C ARG A 235 13.88 -1.26 -6.42
N TRP A 236 12.96 -0.93 -5.51
CA TRP A 236 12.76 0.44 -5.07
C TRP A 236 13.95 0.98 -4.28
N ALA A 237 14.59 0.14 -3.47
CA ALA A 237 15.82 0.52 -2.77
C ALA A 237 16.99 0.78 -3.75
N ASP A 238 17.08 0.05 -4.88
CA ASP A 238 18.05 0.34 -5.95
C ASP A 238 17.76 1.68 -6.62
N TRP A 239 16.48 1.96 -6.90
CA TRP A 239 16.05 3.25 -7.46
C TRP A 239 16.37 4.39 -6.50
N ILE A 240 16.06 4.27 -5.20
CA ILE A 240 16.35 5.25 -4.15
C ILE A 240 17.87 5.50 -4.06
N ALA A 241 18.68 4.43 -4.04
CA ALA A 241 20.13 4.56 -4.04
C ALA A 241 20.69 5.30 -5.28
N GLY A 242 19.98 5.18 -6.42
CA GLY A 242 20.27 5.96 -7.62
C GLY A 242 19.92 7.46 -7.46
N VAL A 243 18.81 7.76 -6.79
CA VAL A 243 18.36 9.14 -6.52
C VAL A 243 19.31 9.84 -5.55
N MET A 244 19.81 9.14 -4.52
CA MET A 244 20.80 9.67 -3.55
C MET A 244 22.11 10.19 -4.18
N LYS A 245 22.35 9.91 -5.46
CA LYS A 245 23.52 10.41 -6.19
C LYS A 245 23.32 11.80 -6.82
N ARG A 246 22.18 12.43 -6.60
CA ARG A 246 21.80 13.72 -7.20
C ARG A 246 21.16 14.61 -6.13
N PRO A 247 21.56 15.90 -6.05
CA PRO A 247 20.99 16.81 -5.06
C PRO A 247 19.48 16.98 -5.27
N GLY A 248 18.75 17.20 -4.16
CA GLY A 248 17.32 17.50 -4.20
C GLY A 248 16.51 16.86 -3.09
N LYS A 249 15.22 17.15 -3.07
CA LYS A 249 14.28 16.62 -2.09
C LYS A 249 13.20 15.80 -2.77
N VAL A 250 12.99 14.58 -2.31
CA VAL A 250 12.01 13.64 -2.87
C VAL A 250 11.07 13.16 -1.77
N PHE A 251 9.78 13.15 -2.04
CA PHE A 251 8.78 12.56 -1.17
C PHE A 251 8.24 11.28 -1.83
N ILE A 252 8.49 10.13 -1.21
CA ILE A 252 8.10 8.81 -1.70
C ILE A 252 6.96 8.30 -0.83
N ALA A 253 5.80 8.07 -1.43
CA ALA A 253 4.62 7.54 -0.77
C ALA A 253 4.30 6.14 -1.32
N VAL A 254 4.41 5.13 -0.47
CA VAL A 254 4.18 3.71 -0.80
C VAL A 254 3.36 3.05 0.30
N GLY A 255 2.66 1.97 -0.01
CA GLY A 255 1.85 1.25 0.98
C GLY A 255 2.63 0.97 2.26
N ALA A 256 1.98 1.16 3.40
CA ALA A 256 2.63 1.09 4.71
C ALA A 256 3.33 -0.25 4.97
N ALA A 257 2.82 -1.35 4.40
CA ALA A 257 3.44 -2.67 4.46
C ALA A 257 4.86 -2.70 3.85
N HIS A 258 5.12 -1.90 2.81
CA HIS A 258 6.45 -1.77 2.21
C HIS A 258 7.48 -1.12 3.13
N LEU A 259 7.02 -0.39 4.15
CA LEU A 259 7.86 0.28 5.14
C LEU A 259 7.82 -0.42 6.52
N ALA A 260 7.37 -1.67 6.57
CA ALA A 260 7.23 -2.45 7.80
C ALA A 260 7.99 -3.78 7.70
N GLY A 261 8.51 -4.25 8.83
CA GLY A 261 9.12 -5.57 8.94
C GLY A 261 10.51 -5.74 8.30
N ALA A 262 10.96 -7.00 8.26
CA ALA A 262 12.31 -7.38 7.85
C ALA A 262 12.58 -7.23 6.35
N SER A 263 11.52 -7.27 5.53
CA SER A 263 11.59 -7.10 4.07
C SER A 263 11.37 -5.65 3.61
N SER A 264 11.27 -4.69 4.55
CA SER A 264 10.95 -3.29 4.26
C SER A 264 11.99 -2.59 3.36
N VAL A 265 11.56 -1.51 2.73
CA VAL A 265 12.45 -0.63 1.95
C VAL A 265 13.64 -0.16 2.80
N GLN A 266 13.42 0.19 4.08
CA GLN A 266 14.49 0.60 5.01
C GLN A 266 15.50 -0.52 5.20
N ALA A 267 15.04 -1.77 5.37
CA ALA A 267 15.92 -2.94 5.51
C ALA A 267 16.74 -3.19 4.22
N MET A 268 16.13 -2.98 3.06
CA MET A 268 16.82 -3.10 1.76
C MET A 268 17.83 -1.96 1.53
N LEU A 269 17.52 -0.74 2.00
CA LEU A 269 18.44 0.41 1.97
C LEU A 269 19.63 0.19 2.88
N ALA A 270 19.43 -0.35 4.09
CA ALA A 270 20.49 -0.68 5.01
C ALA A 270 21.53 -1.66 4.40
N LYS A 271 21.09 -2.64 3.60
CA LYS A 271 21.99 -3.54 2.84
C LYS A 271 22.83 -2.81 1.80
N ARG A 272 22.45 -1.59 1.43
CA ARG A 272 23.17 -0.68 0.49
C ARG A 272 23.96 0.41 1.19
N GLY A 273 24.07 0.35 2.52
CA GLY A 273 24.77 1.35 3.33
C GLY A 273 23.99 2.65 3.54
N LEU A 274 22.69 2.68 3.21
CA LEU A 274 21.82 3.83 3.40
C LEU A 274 20.94 3.63 4.64
N VAL A 275 20.95 4.61 5.54
CA VAL A 275 20.17 4.57 6.78
C VAL A 275 18.92 5.42 6.63
N ALA A 276 17.77 4.82 6.86
CA ALA A 276 16.49 5.50 6.95
C ALA A 276 16.15 5.77 8.43
N GLU A 277 16.19 7.04 8.82
CA GLU A 277 15.89 7.47 10.20
C GLU A 277 14.41 7.73 10.35
N ARG A 278 13.79 7.20 11.42
CA ARG A 278 12.39 7.48 11.76
C ARG A 278 12.20 8.97 12.09
N VAL A 279 11.24 9.62 11.46
CA VAL A 279 10.79 10.97 11.82
C VAL A 279 9.96 10.89 13.09
N ARG A 280 10.33 11.66 14.12
CA ARG A 280 9.66 11.73 15.43
C ARG A 280 9.09 13.12 15.68
#